data_66f20b92c795f053998091c3bfb3b33b
#
_entry.id   66f20b92c795f053998091c3bfb3b33b
#
_cell.length_a   1.000
_cell.length_b   1.000
_cell.length_c   1.000
_cell.angle_alpha   90.00
_cell.angle_beta   90.00
_cell.angle_gamma   90.00
#
_symmetry.space_group_name_H-M   'P 1'
#
loop_
_entity.id
_entity.type
_entity.pdbx_description
1 polymer ?
#
loop_
_entity_poly.entity_id
_entity_poly.type
_entity_poly.pdbx_seq_one_letter_code
_entity_poly.pdbx_strand_id
1 'polypeptide(L)'
;MSQEIESNKGLKTWASFLFPLILLMGLVWGFIKYGPLGVFKADLPPIEKLVIQRVIFMPERVDLEVFNDGPEPVTVAQAVVNDIVWKFKMEPNNTLKPLESGLVSLAYPWTDGDPIAFTLISSDGVTFTKEVDVSFLTPTVDATYLRTFVLLGLYVGVIPVLLGLLWFPFLRKLKGKGYSFLLSLTIGLLLFLGFSALSESIELIGELPDAFNGVGLLVI
;
A
#
# COMPACT_ATOMS: atom_id res chain seq x y z
N MET A 1 -48.33 -61.38 -22.46
CA MET A 1 -48.33 -60.89 -21.07
C MET A 1 -46.99 -60.78 -20.42
N SER A 2 -45.92 -61.40 -20.96
CA SER A 2 -44.55 -61.37 -20.41
C SER A 2 -43.67 -60.18 -20.93
N GLN A 3 -43.97 -59.57 -22.06
CA GLN A 3 -43.17 -58.48 -22.62
C GLN A 3 -43.51 -57.08 -22.04
N GLU A 4 -44.70 -56.87 -21.56
CA GLU A 4 -45.08 -55.61 -20.91
C GLU A 4 -44.44 -55.39 -19.52
N ILE A 5 -44.11 -56.48 -18.84
CA ILE A 5 -43.52 -56.42 -17.49
C ILE A 5 -42.02 -56.07 -17.56
N GLU A 6 -41.28 -56.45 -18.63
CA GLU A 6 -39.89 -56.11 -18.80
C GLU A 6 -39.69 -54.66 -19.24
N SER A 7 -40.58 -54.12 -20.10
CA SER A 7 -40.54 -52.73 -20.54
C SER A 7 -40.71 -51.76 -19.35
N ASN A 8 -41.58 -52.11 -18.38
CA ASN A 8 -41.87 -51.25 -17.24
C ASN A 8 -40.75 -51.24 -16.18
N LYS A 9 -39.94 -52.31 -16.10
CA LYS A 9 -38.75 -52.35 -15.22
C LYS A 9 -37.63 -51.46 -15.75
N GLY A 10 -37.35 -51.46 -17.05
CA GLY A 10 -36.35 -50.62 -17.67
C GLY A 10 -36.68 -49.12 -17.50
N LEU A 11 -37.92 -48.76 -17.72
CA LEU A 11 -38.40 -47.38 -17.58
C LEU A 11 -38.28 -46.86 -16.13
N LYS A 12 -38.61 -47.68 -15.13
CA LYS A 12 -38.46 -47.33 -13.71
C LYS A 12 -37.01 -47.17 -13.30
N THR A 13 -36.10 -48.00 -13.82
CA THR A 13 -34.67 -47.91 -13.54
C THR A 13 -34.05 -46.63 -14.13
N TRP A 14 -34.41 -46.30 -15.37
CA TRP A 14 -33.99 -45.06 -16.00
C TRP A 14 -34.56 -43.81 -15.35
N ALA A 15 -35.82 -43.84 -14.95
CA ALA A 15 -36.45 -42.75 -14.21
C ALA A 15 -35.80 -42.53 -12.84
N SER A 16 -35.42 -43.60 -12.14
CA SER A 16 -34.72 -43.54 -10.85
C SER A 16 -33.31 -42.97 -10.98
N PHE A 17 -32.66 -43.12 -12.14
CA PHE A 17 -31.33 -42.54 -12.42
C PHE A 17 -31.42 -41.09 -12.90
N LEU A 18 -32.43 -40.77 -13.72
CA LEU A 18 -32.61 -39.40 -14.26
C LEU A 18 -33.17 -38.43 -13.22
N PHE A 19 -33.99 -38.90 -12.27
CA PHE A 19 -34.61 -38.06 -11.25
C PHE A 19 -33.60 -37.26 -10.42
N PRO A 20 -32.55 -37.83 -9.81
CA PRO A 20 -31.56 -37.10 -9.05
C PRO A 20 -30.75 -36.15 -9.94
N LEU A 21 -30.53 -36.51 -11.22
CA LEU A 21 -29.81 -35.65 -12.17
C LEU A 21 -30.61 -34.37 -12.54
N ILE A 22 -31.92 -34.54 -12.76
CA ILE A 22 -32.85 -33.44 -13.04
C ILE A 22 -32.98 -32.53 -11.80
N LEU A 23 -33.04 -33.13 -10.62
CA LEU A 23 -33.14 -32.41 -9.36
C LEU A 23 -31.85 -31.59 -9.11
N LEU A 24 -30.68 -32.21 -9.34
CA LEU A 24 -29.40 -31.52 -9.25
C LEU A 24 -29.27 -30.38 -10.25
N MET A 25 -29.69 -30.59 -11.50
CA MET A 25 -29.68 -29.56 -12.54
C MET A 25 -30.65 -28.41 -12.21
N GLY A 26 -31.81 -28.71 -11.64
CA GLY A 26 -32.77 -27.72 -11.14
C GLY A 26 -32.21 -26.92 -9.95
N LEU A 27 -31.49 -27.58 -9.06
CA LEU A 27 -30.83 -26.96 -7.92
C LEU A 27 -29.71 -26.02 -8.35
N VAL A 28 -28.84 -26.48 -9.28
CA VAL A 28 -27.78 -25.67 -9.87
C VAL A 28 -28.35 -24.46 -10.63
N TRP A 29 -29.41 -24.68 -11.42
CA TRP A 29 -30.08 -23.59 -12.14
C TRP A 29 -30.70 -22.58 -11.18
N GLY A 30 -31.37 -23.05 -10.11
CA GLY A 30 -31.89 -22.20 -9.05
C GLY A 30 -30.80 -21.41 -8.34
N PHE A 31 -29.66 -22.04 -8.08
CA PHE A 31 -28.49 -21.41 -7.45
C PHE A 31 -27.86 -20.34 -8.34
N ILE A 32 -27.77 -20.57 -9.67
CA ILE A 32 -27.25 -19.60 -10.63
C ILE A 32 -28.23 -18.41 -10.77
N LYS A 33 -29.54 -18.66 -10.78
CA LYS A 33 -30.55 -17.61 -11.02
C LYS A 33 -30.86 -16.78 -9.79
N TYR A 34 -30.89 -17.38 -8.60
CA TYR A 34 -31.30 -16.72 -7.36
C TYR A 34 -30.14 -16.48 -6.39
N GLY A 35 -28.90 -16.90 -6.77
CA GLY A 35 -27.76 -16.87 -5.89
C GLY A 35 -27.89 -17.85 -4.72
N PRO A 36 -26.91 -17.89 -3.80
CA PRO A 36 -27.01 -18.72 -2.59
C PRO A 36 -28.14 -18.17 -1.71
N LEU A 37 -29.39 -18.57 -2.04
CA LEU A 37 -30.61 -18.23 -1.29
C LEU A 37 -30.51 -16.78 -0.78
N GLY A 38 -31.20 -15.81 -1.32
CA GLY A 38 -31.14 -14.39 -0.93
C GLY A 38 -31.11 -14.07 0.59
N VAL A 39 -31.06 -15.09 1.42
CA VAL A 39 -30.89 -15.12 2.88
C VAL A 39 -29.48 -14.72 3.32
N PHE A 40 -28.46 -14.81 2.44
CA PHE A 40 -27.06 -14.45 2.74
C PHE A 40 -26.59 -13.13 2.09
N LYS A 41 -27.48 -12.30 1.62
CA LYS A 41 -27.17 -10.88 1.59
C LYS A 41 -27.30 -10.35 3.03
N ALA A 42 -26.38 -10.76 3.87
CA ALA A 42 -26.11 -9.98 5.07
C ALA A 42 -25.79 -8.57 4.55
N ASP A 43 -26.55 -7.57 4.99
CA ASP A 43 -26.13 -6.16 4.92
C ASP A 43 -24.89 -6.02 5.83
N LEU A 44 -23.79 -6.60 5.37
CA LEU A 44 -22.50 -6.37 6.00
C LEU A 44 -22.14 -4.93 5.63
N PRO A 45 -21.76 -4.13 6.63
CA PRO A 45 -21.26 -2.79 6.33
C PRO A 45 -20.13 -2.92 5.30
N PRO A 46 -20.08 -2.03 4.31
CA PRO A 46 -19.05 -2.05 3.28
C PRO A 46 -17.68 -2.03 3.92
N ILE A 47 -16.77 -2.88 3.43
CA ILE A 47 -15.39 -2.90 3.90
C ILE A 47 -14.66 -1.76 3.20
N GLU A 48 -14.74 -0.58 3.80
CA GLU A 48 -14.03 0.59 3.32
C GLU A 48 -12.61 0.60 3.87
N LYS A 49 -11.64 0.82 2.99
CA LYS A 49 -10.22 0.99 3.37
C LYS A 49 -9.61 2.10 2.52
N LEU A 50 -9.47 3.27 3.09
CA LEU A 50 -8.81 4.41 2.48
C LEU A 50 -7.49 4.67 3.21
N VAL A 51 -6.41 4.81 2.44
CA VAL A 51 -5.08 5.08 2.97
C VAL A 51 -4.64 6.47 2.54
N ILE A 52 -4.26 7.32 3.48
CA ILE A 52 -3.60 8.59 3.21
C ILE A 52 -2.11 8.29 3.02
N GLN A 53 -1.69 8.20 1.76
CA GLN A 53 -0.32 7.82 1.40
C GLN A 53 0.66 8.93 1.74
N ARG A 54 0.37 10.15 1.31
CA ARG A 54 1.26 11.30 1.47
C ARG A 54 0.49 12.57 1.81
N VAL A 55 1.12 13.40 2.64
CA VAL A 55 0.67 14.75 2.97
C VAL A 55 1.65 15.73 2.34
N ILE A 56 1.15 16.65 1.53
CA ILE A 56 1.94 17.65 0.81
C ILE A 56 1.58 19.02 1.37
N PHE A 57 2.54 19.65 2.03
CA PHE A 57 2.37 20.99 2.58
C PHE A 57 2.78 22.03 1.56
N MET A 58 1.85 22.93 1.23
CA MET A 58 2.05 24.10 0.38
C MET A 58 1.71 25.37 1.17
N PRO A 59 2.12 26.55 0.72
CA PRO A 59 1.70 27.80 1.39
C PRO A 59 0.17 27.89 1.47
N GLU A 60 -0.36 28.01 2.69
CA GLU A 60 -1.80 28.12 2.99
C GLU A 60 -2.69 26.96 2.48
N ARG A 61 -2.09 25.84 2.09
CA ARG A 61 -2.80 24.67 1.56
C ARG A 61 -2.09 23.39 1.92
N VAL A 62 -2.88 22.35 2.18
CA VAL A 62 -2.39 20.99 2.36
C VAL A 62 -3.11 20.07 1.38
N ASP A 63 -2.36 19.27 0.65
CA ASP A 63 -2.87 18.26 -0.25
C ASP A 63 -2.60 16.86 0.33
N LEU A 64 -3.64 16.03 0.40
CA LEU A 64 -3.56 14.65 0.85
C LEU A 64 -3.68 13.73 -0.37
N GLU A 65 -2.67 12.96 -0.65
CA GLU A 65 -2.76 11.87 -1.62
C GLU A 65 -3.40 10.66 -0.93
N VAL A 66 -4.56 10.25 -1.43
CA VAL A 66 -5.35 9.16 -0.87
C VAL A 66 -5.47 8.02 -1.87
N PHE A 67 -5.55 6.80 -1.35
CA PHE A 67 -5.65 5.59 -2.14
C PHE A 67 -6.71 4.67 -1.55
N ASN A 68 -7.62 4.19 -2.37
CA ASN A 68 -8.60 3.21 -1.94
C ASN A 68 -8.01 1.80 -2.02
N ASP A 69 -7.59 1.27 -0.88
CA ASP A 69 -7.04 -0.08 -0.71
C ASP A 69 -8.13 -1.12 -0.37
N GLY A 70 -9.40 -0.70 -0.40
CA GLY A 70 -10.55 -1.55 -0.14
C GLY A 70 -11.12 -2.20 -1.40
N PRO A 71 -11.96 -3.25 -1.21
CA PRO A 71 -12.63 -3.93 -2.30
C PRO A 71 -13.84 -3.15 -2.85
N GLU A 72 -14.32 -2.12 -2.14
CA GLU A 72 -15.51 -1.35 -2.48
C GLU A 72 -15.18 0.12 -2.72
N PRO A 73 -16.01 0.85 -3.50
CA PRO A 73 -15.85 2.29 -3.69
C PRO A 73 -16.03 3.04 -2.37
N VAL A 74 -15.12 3.98 -2.09
CA VAL A 74 -15.16 4.84 -0.90
C VAL A 74 -15.49 6.27 -1.30
N THR A 75 -16.50 6.86 -0.66
CA THR A 75 -16.86 8.27 -0.87
C THR A 75 -16.43 9.09 0.34
N VAL A 76 -15.55 10.06 0.14
CA VAL A 76 -15.15 10.99 1.18
C VAL A 76 -16.23 12.04 1.36
N ALA A 77 -16.83 12.09 2.55
CA ALA A 77 -17.91 13.01 2.89
C ALA A 77 -17.38 14.24 3.66
N GLN A 78 -16.38 14.06 4.53
CA GLN A 78 -15.84 15.13 5.36
C GLN A 78 -14.32 15.01 5.50
N ALA A 79 -13.67 16.15 5.64
CA ALA A 79 -12.27 16.24 6.04
C ALA A 79 -12.17 17.04 7.35
N VAL A 80 -11.43 16.50 8.29
CA VAL A 80 -11.22 17.05 9.62
C VAL A 80 -9.73 17.27 9.82
N VAL A 81 -9.35 18.43 10.33
CA VAL A 81 -7.97 18.77 10.67
C VAL A 81 -7.96 19.22 12.13
N ASN A 82 -7.17 18.54 12.98
CA ASN A 82 -7.12 18.81 14.42
C ASN A 82 -8.52 18.95 15.05
N ASP A 83 -9.39 17.96 14.79
CA ASP A 83 -10.78 17.87 15.28
C ASP A 83 -11.75 18.93 14.74
N ILE A 84 -11.33 19.74 13.76
CA ILE A 84 -12.17 20.76 13.14
C ILE A 84 -12.49 20.37 11.70
N VAL A 85 -13.76 20.44 11.32
CA VAL A 85 -14.21 20.15 9.95
C VAL A 85 -13.79 21.28 9.01
N TRP A 86 -13.12 20.93 7.92
CA TRP A 86 -12.66 21.85 6.88
C TRP A 86 -13.30 21.55 5.54
N LYS A 87 -13.49 22.60 4.73
CA LYS A 87 -13.90 22.44 3.35
C LYS A 87 -12.75 21.88 2.54
N PHE A 88 -13.06 20.87 1.74
CA PHE A 88 -12.07 20.24 0.87
C PHE A 88 -12.55 20.22 -0.58
N LYS A 89 -11.62 20.05 -1.49
CA LYS A 89 -11.86 19.67 -2.89
C LYS A 89 -11.16 18.35 -3.13
N MET A 90 -11.78 17.47 -3.89
CA MET A 90 -11.19 16.20 -4.24
C MET A 90 -11.19 15.98 -5.75
N GLU A 91 -10.08 15.51 -6.26
CA GLU A 91 -9.91 15.15 -7.67
C GLU A 91 -9.50 13.68 -7.78
N PRO A 92 -10.02 12.91 -8.77
CA PRO A 92 -10.96 13.34 -9.81
C PRO A 92 -12.42 13.47 -9.34
N ASN A 93 -12.81 12.75 -8.29
CA ASN A 93 -14.16 12.76 -7.68
C ASN A 93 -14.06 12.49 -6.18
N ASN A 94 -15.13 12.79 -5.43
CA ASN A 94 -15.21 12.45 -4.01
C ASN A 94 -15.34 10.92 -3.76
N THR A 95 -15.62 10.14 -4.81
CA THR A 95 -15.75 8.68 -4.74
C THR A 95 -14.60 8.04 -5.48
N LEU A 96 -13.83 7.24 -4.79
CA LEU A 96 -12.72 6.45 -5.35
C LEU A 96 -13.14 5.00 -5.50
N LYS A 97 -12.93 4.45 -6.69
CA LYS A 97 -13.09 3.01 -6.94
C LYS A 97 -11.96 2.22 -6.27
N PRO A 98 -12.11 0.90 -6.11
CA PRO A 98 -11.01 0.04 -5.67
C PRO A 98 -9.73 0.29 -6.47
N LEU A 99 -8.59 0.42 -5.76
CA LEU A 99 -7.26 0.70 -6.31
C LEU A 99 -7.13 2.04 -7.05
N GLU A 100 -8.04 2.98 -6.82
CA GLU A 100 -7.98 4.32 -7.38
C GLU A 100 -7.35 5.29 -6.38
N SER A 101 -6.52 6.20 -6.90
CA SER A 101 -5.92 7.29 -6.12
C SER A 101 -6.69 8.58 -6.34
N GLY A 102 -6.70 9.44 -5.33
CA GLY A 102 -7.28 10.76 -5.39
C GLY A 102 -6.43 11.79 -4.65
N LEU A 103 -6.69 13.05 -4.92
CA LEU A 103 -6.04 14.19 -4.25
C LEU A 103 -7.09 15.00 -3.51
N VAL A 104 -6.97 15.09 -2.19
CA VAL A 104 -7.82 15.90 -1.32
C VAL A 104 -7.08 17.19 -0.99
N SER A 105 -7.56 18.33 -1.47
CA SER A 105 -6.96 19.63 -1.25
C SER A 105 -7.74 20.41 -0.19
N LEU A 106 -7.01 20.88 0.83
CA LEU A 106 -7.51 21.62 1.99
C LEU A 106 -6.87 23.00 2.02
N ALA A 107 -7.68 24.06 2.01
CA ALA A 107 -7.19 25.43 2.23
C ALA A 107 -6.99 25.65 3.75
N TYR A 108 -5.94 25.07 4.29
CA TYR A 108 -5.63 25.09 5.72
C TYR A 108 -4.36 25.91 5.99
N PRO A 109 -4.43 26.98 6.81
CA PRO A 109 -3.28 27.77 7.21
C PRO A 109 -2.50 27.02 8.31
N TRP A 110 -1.52 26.27 7.90
CA TRP A 110 -0.66 25.51 8.80
C TRP A 110 0.60 26.31 9.18
N THR A 111 1.25 25.93 10.28
CA THR A 111 2.48 26.54 10.79
C THR A 111 3.61 25.52 10.79
N ASP A 112 4.81 25.96 10.43
CA ASP A 112 6.00 25.09 10.43
C ASP A 112 6.27 24.55 11.83
N GLY A 113 6.49 23.23 11.91
CA GLY A 113 6.87 22.53 13.12
C GLY A 113 5.71 22.04 13.98
N ASP A 114 4.47 22.43 13.71
CA ASP A 114 3.32 22.00 14.49
C ASP A 114 2.86 20.56 14.10
N PRO A 115 2.45 19.74 15.07
CA PRO A 115 1.83 18.46 14.78
C PRO A 115 0.41 18.67 14.23
N ILE A 116 0.07 17.92 13.18
CA ILE A 116 -1.24 18.03 12.54
C ILE A 116 -1.81 16.64 12.31
N ALA A 117 -3.07 16.43 12.75
CA ALA A 117 -3.84 15.22 12.49
C ALA A 117 -4.87 15.47 11.37
N PHE A 118 -4.83 14.67 10.32
CA PHE A 118 -5.80 14.69 9.24
C PHE A 118 -6.70 13.47 9.37
N THR A 119 -8.02 13.68 9.41
CA THR A 119 -9.01 12.61 9.44
C THR A 119 -10.00 12.79 8.29
N LEU A 120 -10.09 11.80 7.44
CA LEU A 120 -11.11 11.73 6.40
C LEU A 120 -12.25 10.83 6.88
N ILE A 121 -13.48 11.25 6.66
CA ILE A 121 -14.67 10.52 7.05
C ILE A 121 -15.44 10.15 5.79
N SER A 122 -15.73 8.87 5.63
CA SER A 122 -16.51 8.38 4.50
C SER A 122 -18.00 8.69 4.66
N SER A 123 -18.79 8.49 3.59
CA SER A 123 -20.26 8.59 3.61
C SER A 123 -20.90 7.62 4.60
N ASP A 124 -20.24 6.50 4.87
CA ASP A 124 -20.72 5.44 5.76
C ASP A 124 -20.22 5.64 7.21
N GLY A 125 -19.49 6.74 7.46
CA GLY A 125 -19.04 7.15 8.78
C GLY A 125 -17.72 6.48 9.22
N VAL A 126 -17.01 5.79 8.32
CA VAL A 126 -15.69 5.23 8.62
C VAL A 126 -14.64 6.35 8.61
N THR A 127 -13.73 6.33 9.59
CA THR A 127 -12.70 7.35 9.77
C THR A 127 -11.32 6.82 9.38
N PHE A 128 -10.58 7.63 8.62
CA PHE A 128 -9.21 7.34 8.18
C PHE A 128 -8.31 8.48 8.63
N THR A 129 -7.39 8.20 9.55
CA THR A 129 -6.56 9.23 10.18
C THR A 129 -5.09 9.06 9.79
N LYS A 130 -4.43 10.18 9.54
CA LYS A 130 -2.97 10.29 9.37
C LYS A 130 -2.46 11.42 10.21
N GLU A 131 -1.56 11.11 11.13
CA GLU A 131 -0.87 12.08 11.97
C GLU A 131 0.48 12.43 11.34
N VAL A 132 0.83 13.71 11.41
CA VAL A 132 2.12 14.25 11.00
C VAL A 132 2.70 14.96 12.22
N ASP A 133 3.74 14.40 12.80
CA ASP A 133 4.34 14.92 14.04
C ASP A 133 4.95 16.30 13.86
N VAL A 134 5.49 16.56 12.67
CA VAL A 134 6.13 17.84 12.35
C VAL A 134 5.78 18.24 10.93
N SER A 135 5.08 19.36 10.79
CA SER A 135 4.71 19.93 9.48
C SER A 135 5.83 20.78 8.91
N PHE A 136 6.24 20.49 7.67
CA PHE A 136 7.20 21.31 6.92
C PHE A 136 6.74 21.52 5.48
N LEU A 137 7.11 22.68 4.92
CA LEU A 137 6.87 22.93 3.51
C LEU A 137 7.47 21.81 2.66
N THR A 138 6.63 21.15 1.86
CA THR A 138 7.10 20.05 1.01
C THR A 138 8.01 20.59 -0.08
N PRO A 139 9.28 20.13 -0.18
CA PRO A 139 10.22 20.65 -1.16
C PRO A 139 9.73 20.37 -2.58
N THR A 140 9.70 21.40 -3.42
CA THR A 140 9.49 21.26 -4.86
C THR A 140 10.78 20.85 -5.55
N VAL A 141 10.71 19.96 -6.52
CA VAL A 141 11.87 19.54 -7.32
C VAL A 141 12.21 20.65 -8.31
N ASP A 142 12.95 21.64 -7.87
CA ASP A 142 13.47 22.73 -8.68
C ASP A 142 15.00 22.60 -8.89
N ALA A 143 15.57 23.50 -9.68
CA ALA A 143 17.01 23.51 -9.95
C ALA A 143 17.85 23.71 -8.66
N THR A 144 17.32 24.44 -7.69
CA THR A 144 17.98 24.69 -6.40
C THR A 144 18.02 23.44 -5.56
N TYR A 145 16.88 22.72 -5.49
CA TYR A 145 16.78 21.44 -4.83
C TYR A 145 17.77 20.43 -5.42
N LEU A 146 17.76 20.27 -6.75
CA LEU A 146 18.66 19.36 -7.45
C LEU A 146 20.14 19.70 -7.19
N ARG A 147 20.50 21.00 -7.29
CA ARG A 147 21.87 21.47 -6.99
C ARG A 147 22.28 21.13 -5.55
N THR A 148 21.40 21.34 -4.58
CA THR A 148 21.67 21.04 -3.17
C THR A 148 21.95 19.56 -2.97
N PHE A 149 21.13 18.68 -3.56
CA PHE A 149 21.31 17.25 -3.48
C PHE A 149 22.58 16.76 -4.20
N VAL A 150 22.89 17.33 -5.37
CA VAL A 150 24.15 17.03 -6.08
C VAL A 150 25.36 17.42 -5.23
N LEU A 151 25.34 18.63 -4.63
CA LEU A 151 26.45 19.08 -3.75
C LEU A 151 26.55 18.20 -2.49
N LEU A 152 25.42 17.83 -1.90
CA LEU A 152 25.38 16.94 -0.75
C LEU A 152 25.93 15.55 -1.11
N GLY A 153 25.51 14.99 -2.24
CA GLY A 153 26.02 13.71 -2.74
C GLY A 153 27.50 13.73 -3.05
N LEU A 154 28.02 14.83 -3.64
CA LEU A 154 29.45 15.06 -3.82
C LEU A 154 30.19 15.12 -2.47
N TYR A 155 29.65 15.85 -1.50
CA TYR A 155 30.24 15.98 -0.17
C TYR A 155 30.28 14.63 0.56
N VAL A 156 29.17 13.91 0.62
CA VAL A 156 29.06 12.64 1.36
C VAL A 156 29.71 11.48 0.62
N GLY A 157 29.62 11.46 -0.73
CA GLY A 157 30.15 10.35 -1.53
C GLY A 157 31.61 10.55 -1.95
N VAL A 158 31.94 11.67 -2.57
CA VAL A 158 33.26 11.87 -3.20
C VAL A 158 34.34 12.18 -2.19
N ILE A 159 34.07 13.01 -1.18
CA ILE A 159 35.11 13.42 -0.21
C ILE A 159 35.63 12.23 0.60
N PRO A 160 34.82 11.35 1.19
CA PRO A 160 35.34 10.17 1.91
C PRO A 160 36.15 9.24 1.02
N VAL A 161 35.72 9.06 -0.24
CA VAL A 161 36.45 8.23 -1.21
C VAL A 161 37.80 8.83 -1.55
N LEU A 162 37.86 10.15 -1.80
CA LEU A 162 39.16 10.83 -2.03
C LEU A 162 40.07 10.75 -0.83
N LEU A 163 39.56 10.93 0.39
CA LEU A 163 40.35 10.73 1.62
C LEU A 163 40.88 9.31 1.73
N GLY A 164 40.06 8.31 1.41
CA GLY A 164 40.46 6.91 1.36
C GLY A 164 41.58 6.67 0.34
N LEU A 165 41.47 7.28 -0.83
CA LEU A 165 42.50 7.21 -1.88
C LEU A 165 43.81 7.88 -1.47
N LEU A 166 43.79 8.98 -0.71
CA LEU A 166 44.99 9.60 -0.16
C LEU A 166 45.75 8.64 0.79
N TRP A 167 45.05 7.75 1.48
CA TRP A 167 45.67 6.72 2.33
C TRP A 167 46.16 5.52 1.55
N PHE A 168 45.78 5.36 0.27
CA PHE A 168 46.15 4.19 -0.54
C PHE A 168 47.65 3.92 -0.64
N PRO A 169 48.57 4.93 -0.84
CA PRO A 169 50.02 4.70 -0.86
C PRO A 169 50.54 4.11 0.44
N PHE A 170 49.92 4.48 1.58
CA PHE A 170 50.29 3.94 2.89
C PHE A 170 49.76 2.51 3.06
N LEU A 171 48.48 2.28 2.70
CA LEU A 171 47.84 0.97 2.75
C LEU A 171 48.58 -0.07 1.89
N ARG A 172 49.04 0.34 0.71
CA ARG A 172 49.82 -0.51 -0.19
C ARG A 172 51.15 -1.02 0.42
N LYS A 173 51.70 -0.32 1.40
CA LYS A 173 52.93 -0.72 2.10
C LYS A 173 52.69 -1.69 3.26
N LEU A 174 51.43 -1.82 3.69
CA LEU A 174 51.07 -2.76 4.75
C LEU A 174 51.22 -4.20 4.27
N LYS A 175 51.88 -5.02 5.06
CA LYS A 175 52.07 -6.46 4.82
C LYS A 175 51.72 -7.26 6.06
N GLY A 176 51.37 -8.53 5.86
CA GLY A 176 51.11 -9.47 6.95
C GLY A 176 49.89 -9.11 7.80
N LYS A 177 50.06 -9.11 9.13
CA LYS A 177 48.96 -8.96 10.10
C LYS A 177 48.19 -7.64 9.95
N GLY A 178 48.87 -6.54 9.60
CA GLY A 178 48.20 -5.23 9.40
C GLY A 178 47.25 -5.23 8.20
N TYR A 179 47.63 -5.84 7.10
CA TYR A 179 46.76 -6.00 5.93
C TYR A 179 45.54 -6.88 6.24
N SER A 180 45.78 -8.04 6.90
CA SER A 180 44.65 -8.93 7.27
C SER A 180 43.69 -8.26 8.24
N PHE A 181 44.18 -7.45 9.18
CA PHE A 181 43.31 -6.69 10.10
C PHE A 181 42.41 -5.69 9.35
N LEU A 182 42.98 -4.89 8.44
CA LEU A 182 42.21 -3.93 7.65
C LEU A 182 41.18 -4.62 6.74
N LEU A 183 41.56 -5.74 6.13
CA LEU A 183 40.66 -6.53 5.30
C LEU A 183 39.48 -7.06 6.12
N SER A 184 39.74 -7.62 7.29
CA SER A 184 38.71 -8.12 8.19
C SER A 184 37.79 -7.01 8.69
N LEU A 185 38.34 -5.82 9.00
CA LEU A 185 37.58 -4.65 9.40
C LEU A 185 36.64 -4.18 8.26
N THR A 186 37.15 -4.11 7.03
CA THR A 186 36.36 -3.73 5.85
C THR A 186 35.23 -4.71 5.60
N ILE A 187 35.51 -6.02 5.66
CA ILE A 187 34.48 -7.06 5.50
C ILE A 187 33.41 -6.93 6.59
N GLY A 188 33.85 -6.74 7.86
CA GLY A 188 32.92 -6.56 8.97
C GLY A 188 31.99 -5.34 8.80
N LEU A 189 32.57 -4.20 8.38
CA LEU A 189 31.80 -2.99 8.09
C LEU A 189 30.81 -3.18 6.94
N LEU A 190 31.23 -3.83 5.85
CA LEU A 190 30.35 -4.09 4.71
C LEU A 190 29.19 -5.01 5.09
N LEU A 191 29.46 -6.06 5.88
CA LEU A 191 28.41 -6.95 6.38
C LEU A 191 27.46 -6.21 7.31
N PHE A 192 27.98 -5.38 8.21
CA PHE A 192 27.14 -4.57 9.12
C PHE A 192 26.25 -3.60 8.35
N LEU A 193 26.81 -2.85 7.39
CA LEU A 193 26.04 -1.92 6.56
C LEU A 193 24.99 -2.65 5.70
N GLY A 194 25.36 -3.81 5.13
CA GLY A 194 24.42 -4.63 4.36
C GLY A 194 23.27 -5.13 5.21
N PHE A 195 23.55 -5.58 6.44
CA PHE A 195 22.51 -6.04 7.36
C PHE A 195 21.62 -4.88 7.84
N SER A 196 22.23 -3.72 8.15
CA SER A 196 21.48 -2.52 8.54
C SER A 196 20.54 -2.05 7.43
N ALA A 197 21.02 -1.99 6.18
CA ALA A 197 20.22 -1.62 5.04
C ALA A 197 19.06 -2.60 4.78
N LEU A 198 19.29 -3.90 4.95
CA LEU A 198 18.23 -4.91 4.84
C LEU A 198 17.17 -4.74 5.93
N SER A 199 17.58 -4.51 7.18
CA SER A 199 16.65 -4.31 8.29
C SER A 199 15.76 -3.09 8.06
N GLU A 200 16.34 -1.97 7.65
CA GLU A 200 15.62 -0.73 7.35
C GLU A 200 14.68 -0.90 6.15
N SER A 201 15.12 -1.62 5.12
CA SER A 201 14.28 -1.94 3.96
C SER A 201 13.06 -2.79 4.33
N ILE A 202 13.21 -3.76 5.24
CA ILE A 202 12.09 -4.59 5.72
C ILE A 202 11.11 -3.76 6.53
N GLU A 203 11.60 -2.84 7.36
CA GLU A 203 10.76 -1.94 8.15
C GLU A 203 9.92 -1.03 7.25
N LEU A 204 10.54 -0.42 6.24
CA LEU A 204 9.84 0.42 5.25
C LEU A 204 8.78 -0.34 4.45
N ILE A 205 8.99 -1.63 4.15
CA ILE A 205 7.99 -2.46 3.48
C ILE A 205 6.74 -2.63 4.35
N GLY A 206 6.92 -2.73 5.67
CA GLY A 206 5.80 -2.85 6.62
C GLY A 206 4.90 -1.60 6.69
N GLU A 207 5.40 -0.44 6.26
CA GLU A 207 4.64 0.81 6.20
C GLU A 207 3.87 0.99 4.88
N LEU A 208 4.14 0.14 3.88
CA LEU A 208 3.43 0.20 2.60
C LEU A 208 1.98 -0.33 2.75
N PRO A 209 1.02 0.24 2.00
CA PRO A 209 -0.33 -0.32 1.91
C PRO A 209 -0.30 -1.80 1.53
N ASP A 210 -1.22 -2.60 2.07
CA ASP A 210 -1.27 -4.06 1.88
C ASP A 210 -1.27 -4.47 0.40
N ALA A 211 -1.80 -3.64 -0.49
CA ALA A 211 -1.77 -3.87 -1.93
C ALA A 211 -0.34 -3.93 -2.51
N PHE A 212 0.65 -3.33 -1.85
CA PHE A 212 2.04 -3.24 -2.30
C PHE A 212 3.02 -4.07 -1.46
N ASN A 213 2.57 -4.69 -0.36
CA ASN A 213 3.44 -5.47 0.53
C ASN A 213 4.23 -6.59 -0.18
N GLY A 214 3.67 -7.19 -1.25
CA GLY A 214 4.36 -8.21 -2.04
C GLY A 214 5.36 -7.64 -3.06
N VAL A 215 5.15 -6.41 -3.52
CA VAL A 215 5.96 -5.78 -4.58
C VAL A 215 7.20 -5.11 -3.98
N GLY A 216 7.13 -4.60 -2.75
CA GLY A 216 8.25 -3.98 -2.07
C GLY A 216 9.47 -4.90 -1.91
N LEU A 217 9.26 -6.20 -1.75
CA LEU A 217 10.32 -7.21 -1.69
C LEU A 217 11.04 -7.45 -3.03
N LEU A 218 10.42 -7.08 -4.16
CA LEU A 218 11.00 -7.28 -5.50
C LEU A 218 11.83 -6.09 -5.97
N VAL A 219 11.77 -4.95 -5.28
CA VAL A 219 12.44 -3.70 -5.67
C VAL A 219 13.75 -3.48 -4.89
N ILE A 220 14.02 -4.30 -3.88
CA ILE A 220 15.26 -4.33 -3.11
C ILE A 220 16.24 -5.34 -3.72
#